data_5aeaf3fd956387d4fa21dc3466bbdb7d
#
_entry.id   5aeaf3fd956387d4fa21dc3466bbdb7d
#
_cell.length_a   1.000
_cell.length_b   1.000
_cell.length_c   1.000
_cell.angle_alpha   90.00
_cell.angle_beta   90.00
_cell.angle_gamma   90.00
#
_symmetry.space_group_name_H-M   'P 1'
#
loop_
_entity.id
_entity.type
_entity.pdbx_description
1 polymer ?
#
loop_
_entity_poly.entity_id
_entity_poly.type
_entity_poly.pdbx_seq_one_letter_code
_entity_poly.pdbx_strand_id
1 'polypeptide(L)'
;MAIELLENTIATLKVLRTSDQGAFLDGQTGNTNDDILLHKEQQTSPVAIGDEVEVFLYRDPKGRLTASMRLPAMKVGQIGYVEVINTTNFGCFVEVGTERGIFMPHAEMRGRPQVGEKVWVRLYTDKSGRFAVSMDVDDEMRRASKAATDAKVGQLVKGAIYNLTSDGAFFITPERWIAFLHRSEMTRKLKVGEMVEGRITFKRDDGRVNISMRPTKEKALVSDGDIIMEYLLNRGGKMPYSDESSAMLIKDKFNISKAAFKRALGHLMKEKKIVQEDGWTLLTDIGRQWTPPVSEESQDKE
;
A
#
# COMPACT_ATOMS: atom_id res chain seq x y z
N MET A 1 12.91 43.83 -8.99
CA MET A 1 13.60 42.75 -8.25
C MET A 1 13.60 41.53 -9.17
N ALA A 2 14.77 40.96 -9.48
CA ALA A 2 14.85 39.72 -10.24
C ALA A 2 14.17 38.63 -9.39
N ILE A 3 13.28 37.86 -9.97
CA ILE A 3 12.67 36.69 -9.32
C ILE A 3 13.75 35.60 -9.35
N GLU A 4 14.21 35.16 -8.19
CA GLU A 4 15.17 34.05 -8.12
C GLU A 4 14.46 32.75 -8.53
N LEU A 5 14.90 32.16 -9.65
CA LEU A 5 14.37 30.89 -10.13
C LEU A 5 14.94 29.73 -9.30
N LEU A 6 14.07 28.98 -8.65
CA LEU A 6 14.41 27.90 -7.75
C LEU A 6 14.18 26.52 -8.37
N GLU A 7 15.03 25.56 -8.02
CA GLU A 7 14.77 24.15 -8.32
C GLU A 7 13.49 23.65 -7.63
N ASN A 8 12.85 22.62 -8.19
CA ASN A 8 11.59 22.05 -7.70
C ASN A 8 10.45 23.08 -7.63
N THR A 9 10.37 23.95 -8.64
CA THR A 9 9.29 24.92 -8.84
C THR A 9 8.79 24.86 -10.29
N ILE A 10 7.61 25.41 -10.53
CA ILE A 10 7.10 25.68 -11.90
C ILE A 10 7.31 27.15 -12.22
N ALA A 11 7.78 27.45 -13.42
CA ALA A 11 7.92 28.80 -13.95
C ALA A 11 7.49 28.87 -15.41
N THR A 12 6.95 30.00 -15.81
CA THR A 12 6.73 30.31 -17.24
C THR A 12 7.91 31.15 -17.72
N LEU A 13 8.68 30.62 -18.69
CA LEU A 13 9.91 31.22 -19.17
C LEU A 13 9.87 31.37 -20.67
N LYS A 14 10.51 32.44 -21.16
CA LYS A 14 10.61 32.74 -22.60
C LYS A 14 11.76 31.97 -23.23
N VAL A 15 11.53 31.43 -24.44
CA VAL A 15 12.56 30.82 -25.29
C VAL A 15 13.40 31.91 -25.96
N LEU A 16 14.68 31.98 -25.63
CA LEU A 16 15.60 32.97 -26.16
C LEU A 16 16.33 32.49 -27.43
N ARG A 17 16.72 31.20 -27.43
CA ARG A 17 17.43 30.58 -28.53
C ARG A 17 17.22 29.08 -28.58
N THR A 18 17.47 28.50 -29.75
CA THR A 18 17.41 27.03 -29.93
C THR A 18 18.78 26.51 -30.40
N SER A 19 19.04 25.25 -30.13
CA SER A 19 20.26 24.53 -30.51
C SER A 19 19.95 23.06 -30.81
N ASP A 20 20.97 22.30 -31.23
CA ASP A 20 20.84 20.84 -31.41
C ASP A 20 20.53 20.08 -30.11
N GLN A 21 20.86 20.62 -28.95
CA GLN A 21 20.57 20.03 -27.64
C GLN A 21 19.15 20.32 -27.14
N GLY A 22 18.54 21.42 -27.57
CA GLY A 22 17.23 21.88 -27.12
C GLY A 22 17.07 23.39 -27.19
N ALA A 23 16.17 23.94 -26.41
CA ALA A 23 15.92 25.37 -26.26
C ALA A 23 16.59 25.90 -24.97
N PHE A 24 17.00 27.18 -25.07
CA PHE A 24 17.49 27.92 -23.91
C PHE A 24 16.45 28.96 -23.49
N LEU A 25 16.05 28.90 -22.24
CA LEU A 25 15.03 29.73 -21.64
C LEU A 25 15.68 30.88 -20.86
N ASP A 26 14.97 32.00 -20.77
CA ASP A 26 15.42 33.19 -20.05
C ASP A 26 15.59 32.87 -18.53
N GLY A 27 16.84 32.91 -18.07
CA GLY A 27 17.17 32.78 -16.63
C GLY A 27 16.82 34.02 -15.79
N GLN A 28 16.25 35.08 -16.42
CA GLN A 28 15.82 36.34 -15.79
C GLN A 28 16.95 37.13 -15.11
N THR A 29 18.20 36.82 -15.42
CA THR A 29 19.38 37.51 -14.85
C THR A 29 19.94 38.57 -15.79
N GLY A 30 19.53 38.58 -17.06
CA GLY A 30 20.11 39.40 -18.11
C GLY A 30 21.49 38.91 -18.64
N ASN A 31 21.96 37.76 -18.14
CA ASN A 31 23.21 37.13 -18.52
C ASN A 31 22.93 35.81 -19.24
N THR A 32 23.37 35.70 -20.49
CA THR A 32 23.14 34.51 -21.33
C THR A 32 23.82 33.23 -20.80
N ASN A 33 24.79 33.34 -19.86
CA ASN A 33 25.40 32.19 -19.23
C ASN A 33 24.45 31.52 -18.22
N ASP A 34 23.45 32.24 -17.76
CA ASP A 34 22.44 31.77 -16.80
C ASP A 34 21.17 31.30 -17.51
N ASP A 35 21.15 31.24 -18.86
CA ASP A 35 20.05 30.68 -19.63
C ASP A 35 19.82 29.21 -19.25
N ILE A 36 18.57 28.85 -19.05
CA ILE A 36 18.17 27.52 -18.57
C ILE A 36 17.92 26.58 -19.76
N LEU A 37 18.62 25.46 -19.81
CA LEU A 37 18.46 24.48 -20.88
C LEU A 37 17.14 23.70 -20.70
N LEU A 38 16.30 23.70 -21.70
CA LEU A 38 15.18 22.79 -21.93
C LEU A 38 15.60 21.76 -22.99
N HIS A 39 16.13 20.60 -22.55
CA HIS A 39 16.62 19.56 -23.46
C HIS A 39 15.49 19.05 -24.39
N LYS A 40 15.83 18.63 -25.62
CA LYS A 40 14.84 18.11 -26.59
C LYS A 40 13.96 17.00 -26.03
N GLU A 41 14.57 16.08 -25.25
CA GLU A 41 13.87 14.95 -24.61
C GLU A 41 12.91 15.37 -23.49
N GLN A 42 13.04 16.60 -23.00
CA GLN A 42 12.19 17.19 -21.96
C GLN A 42 11.07 18.08 -22.53
N GLN A 43 11.02 18.23 -23.85
CA GLN A 43 9.98 18.95 -24.55
C GLN A 43 8.81 18.01 -24.86
N THR A 44 7.61 18.36 -24.45
CA THR A 44 6.37 17.62 -24.76
C THR A 44 5.74 18.06 -26.08
N SER A 45 6.16 19.25 -26.59
CA SER A 45 5.79 19.79 -27.90
C SER A 45 6.96 20.62 -28.45
N PRO A 46 7.06 20.84 -29.79
CA PRO A 46 8.05 21.74 -30.37
C PRO A 46 7.91 23.15 -29.80
N VAL A 47 9.05 23.82 -29.61
CA VAL A 47 9.11 25.21 -29.14
C VAL A 47 9.89 26.05 -30.10
N ALA A 48 9.53 27.33 -30.25
CA ALA A 48 10.16 28.31 -31.09
C ALA A 48 10.70 29.52 -30.29
N ILE A 49 11.65 30.24 -30.87
CA ILE A 49 12.19 31.47 -30.24
C ILE A 49 11.05 32.47 -30.04
N GLY A 50 10.94 32.98 -28.83
CA GLY A 50 9.91 33.93 -28.43
C GLY A 50 8.71 33.31 -27.72
N ASP A 51 8.55 31.97 -27.77
CA ASP A 51 7.48 31.28 -27.05
C ASP A 51 7.66 31.42 -25.54
N GLU A 52 6.55 31.50 -24.82
CA GLU A 52 6.49 31.34 -23.36
C GLU A 52 6.09 29.92 -23.06
N VAL A 53 6.94 29.20 -22.29
CA VAL A 53 6.73 27.80 -21.94
C VAL A 53 6.66 27.63 -20.44
N GLU A 54 5.66 26.87 -19.97
CA GLU A 54 5.55 26.46 -18.59
C GLU A 54 6.41 25.24 -18.35
N VAL A 55 7.35 25.34 -17.42
CA VAL A 55 8.36 24.31 -17.14
C VAL A 55 8.52 24.04 -15.67
N PHE A 56 8.85 22.81 -15.35
CA PHE A 56 9.35 22.39 -14.05
C PHE A 56 10.88 22.55 -14.02
N LEU A 57 11.40 23.24 -13.01
CA LEU A 57 12.82 23.50 -12.83
C LEU A 57 13.46 22.45 -11.90
N TYR A 58 14.58 21.87 -12.32
CA TYR A 58 15.33 20.89 -11.54
C TYR A 58 16.84 21.06 -11.76
N ARG A 59 17.68 20.40 -10.93
CA ARG A 59 19.13 20.41 -11.18
C ARG A 59 19.56 19.13 -11.89
N ASP A 60 20.39 19.29 -12.92
CA ASP A 60 21.04 18.20 -13.63
C ASP A 60 22.13 17.52 -12.77
N PRO A 61 22.77 16.41 -13.20
CA PRO A 61 23.86 15.75 -12.45
C PRO A 61 25.08 16.65 -12.19
N LYS A 62 25.24 17.74 -12.95
CA LYS A 62 26.32 18.71 -12.76
C LYS A 62 25.91 19.88 -11.86
N GLY A 63 24.73 19.84 -11.27
CA GLY A 63 24.19 20.86 -10.39
C GLY A 63 23.63 22.11 -11.08
N ARG A 64 23.51 22.14 -12.42
CA ARG A 64 22.98 23.28 -13.18
C ARG A 64 21.46 23.26 -13.17
N LEU A 65 20.85 24.45 -13.05
CA LEU A 65 19.39 24.59 -13.17
C LEU A 65 18.97 24.26 -14.60
N THR A 66 18.00 23.37 -14.74
CA THR A 66 17.54 22.80 -16.03
C THR A 66 16.02 22.74 -16.02
N ALA A 67 15.40 22.79 -17.19
CA ALA A 67 13.96 22.83 -17.35
C ALA A 67 13.42 21.54 -17.99
N SER A 68 12.17 21.19 -17.63
CA SER A 68 11.38 20.13 -18.25
C SER A 68 9.95 20.62 -18.47
N MET A 69 9.36 20.32 -19.61
CA MET A 69 7.93 20.52 -19.85
C MET A 69 7.07 19.41 -19.21
N ARG A 70 7.70 18.40 -18.62
CA ARG A 70 7.00 17.39 -17.83
C ARG A 70 6.75 17.94 -16.44
N LEU A 71 5.51 18.39 -16.22
CA LEU A 71 5.08 18.96 -14.95
C LEU A 71 4.66 17.85 -13.98
N PRO A 72 4.68 18.12 -12.66
CA PRO A 72 4.10 17.20 -11.68
C PRO A 72 2.64 16.85 -12.03
N ALA A 73 2.30 15.57 -12.00
CA ALA A 73 0.94 15.09 -12.22
C ALA A 73 -0.02 15.47 -11.09
N MET A 74 0.52 15.97 -9.97
CA MET A 74 -0.21 16.42 -8.79
C MET A 74 -0.11 17.92 -8.63
N LYS A 75 -1.19 18.56 -8.22
CA LYS A 75 -1.20 19.97 -7.79
C LYS A 75 -0.92 20.09 -6.30
N VAL A 76 -0.44 21.25 -5.85
CA VAL A 76 -0.27 21.56 -4.43
C VAL A 76 -1.58 21.32 -3.67
N GLY A 77 -1.51 20.58 -2.56
CA GLY A 77 -2.64 20.14 -1.78
C GLY A 77 -3.35 18.88 -2.27
N GLN A 78 -2.97 18.32 -3.42
CA GLN A 78 -3.47 17.03 -3.87
C GLN A 78 -2.69 15.86 -3.27
N ILE A 79 -3.38 14.72 -3.14
CA ILE A 79 -2.81 13.45 -2.71
C ILE A 79 -2.64 12.51 -3.89
N GLY A 80 -1.59 11.68 -3.83
CA GLY A 80 -1.32 10.61 -4.78
C GLY A 80 -0.73 9.40 -4.09
N TYR A 81 -0.97 8.23 -4.67
CA TYR A 81 -0.32 6.97 -4.27
C TYR A 81 0.82 6.70 -5.23
N VAL A 82 2.02 7.07 -4.82
CA VAL A 82 3.21 7.20 -5.67
C VAL A 82 4.33 6.28 -5.23
N GLU A 83 5.23 5.95 -6.16
CA GLU A 83 6.36 5.07 -5.92
C GLU A 83 7.57 5.85 -5.42
N VAL A 84 8.30 5.27 -4.46
CA VAL A 84 9.60 5.76 -4.02
C VAL A 84 10.65 5.31 -5.04
N ILE A 85 11.29 6.27 -5.71
CA ILE A 85 12.27 6.00 -6.79
C ILE A 85 13.72 6.12 -6.35
N ASN A 86 13.99 6.82 -5.24
CA ASN A 86 15.34 6.95 -4.69
C ASN A 86 15.30 7.27 -3.19
N THR A 87 16.33 6.85 -2.45
CA THR A 87 16.51 7.15 -1.03
C THR A 87 17.87 7.78 -0.77
N THR A 88 17.91 8.73 0.17
CA THR A 88 19.12 9.45 0.58
C THR A 88 19.21 9.51 2.11
N ASN A 89 20.32 10.05 2.63
CA ASN A 89 20.48 10.28 4.07
C ASN A 89 19.55 11.37 4.65
N PHE A 90 18.86 12.15 3.78
CA PHE A 90 17.99 13.26 4.21
C PHE A 90 16.51 13.00 3.96
N GLY A 91 16.19 11.99 3.17
CA GLY A 91 14.84 11.69 2.75
C GLY A 91 14.79 10.76 1.55
N CYS A 92 13.68 10.77 0.84
CA CYS A 92 13.54 10.03 -0.41
C CYS A 92 12.92 10.89 -1.51
N PHE A 93 12.96 10.37 -2.74
CA PHE A 93 12.31 10.95 -3.90
C PHE A 93 11.17 10.04 -4.35
N VAL A 94 10.06 10.63 -4.73
CA VAL A 94 8.88 9.92 -5.21
C VAL A 94 8.53 10.30 -6.63
N GLU A 95 7.99 9.34 -7.38
CA GLU A 95 7.56 9.53 -8.77
C GLU A 95 6.23 10.30 -8.83
N VAL A 96 6.27 11.47 -9.46
CA VAL A 96 5.10 12.32 -9.63
C VAL A 96 4.95 12.83 -11.07
N GLY A 97 5.63 12.20 -12.04
CA GLY A 97 5.62 12.59 -13.45
C GLY A 97 6.71 13.58 -13.83
N THR A 98 7.62 13.94 -12.91
CA THR A 98 8.74 14.83 -13.18
C THR A 98 10.02 14.03 -13.45
N GLU A 99 11.03 14.67 -14.11
CA GLU A 99 12.27 14.00 -14.52
C GLU A 99 13.04 13.34 -13.37
N ARG A 100 12.98 13.88 -12.16
CA ARG A 100 13.76 13.38 -11.01
C ARG A 100 12.93 13.03 -9.77
N GLY A 101 11.63 13.06 -9.91
CA GLY A 101 10.72 12.96 -8.79
C GLY A 101 10.79 14.18 -7.86
N ILE A 102 9.96 14.16 -6.82
CA ILE A 102 9.92 15.23 -5.81
C ILE A 102 10.40 14.70 -4.47
N PHE A 103 11.13 15.54 -3.75
CA PHE A 103 11.76 15.20 -2.48
C PHE A 103 10.74 15.10 -1.34
N MET A 104 10.90 14.09 -0.50
CA MET A 104 10.22 13.89 0.77
C MET A 104 11.24 13.87 1.91
N PRO A 105 11.31 14.91 2.76
CA PRO A 105 12.19 14.93 3.91
C PRO A 105 11.86 13.84 4.93
N HIS A 106 12.81 13.39 5.71
CA HIS A 106 12.58 12.41 6.79
C HIS A 106 11.49 12.84 7.78
N ALA A 107 11.38 14.14 8.08
CA ALA A 107 10.37 14.70 8.98
C ALA A 107 8.94 14.52 8.44
N GLU A 108 8.79 14.37 7.14
CA GLU A 108 7.50 14.21 6.44
C GLU A 108 7.16 12.74 6.17
N MET A 109 7.99 11.80 6.60
CA MET A 109 7.79 10.37 6.42
C MET A 109 7.05 9.72 7.58
N ARG A 110 6.22 8.76 7.29
CA ARG A 110 5.67 7.80 8.25
C ARG A 110 6.35 6.44 8.04
N GLY A 111 7.37 6.16 8.84
CA GLY A 111 8.25 5.00 8.66
C GLY A 111 9.45 5.31 7.76
N ARG A 112 9.98 4.27 7.11
CA ARG A 112 11.12 4.36 6.19
C ARG A 112 10.80 3.58 4.92
N PRO A 113 10.04 4.15 3.98
CA PRO A 113 9.72 3.49 2.73
C PRO A 113 11.00 3.26 1.91
N GLN A 114 11.05 2.13 1.21
CA GLN A 114 12.16 1.71 0.38
C GLN A 114 11.87 1.98 -1.10
N VAL A 115 12.91 2.00 -1.93
CA VAL A 115 12.76 2.10 -3.39
C VAL A 115 11.86 0.97 -3.91
N GLY A 116 10.91 1.32 -4.78
CA GLY A 116 9.88 0.42 -5.32
C GLY A 116 8.62 0.31 -4.44
N GLU A 117 8.65 0.78 -3.19
CA GLU A 117 7.43 0.83 -2.37
C GLU A 117 6.55 2.02 -2.77
N LYS A 118 5.23 1.84 -2.69
CA LYS A 118 4.28 2.93 -2.95
C LYS A 118 3.73 3.47 -1.65
N VAL A 119 3.59 4.78 -1.58
CA VAL A 119 3.09 5.51 -0.41
C VAL A 119 2.09 6.58 -0.81
N TRP A 120 1.15 6.87 0.08
CA TRP A 120 0.30 8.04 -0.07
C TRP A 120 1.06 9.28 0.34
N VAL A 121 1.08 10.29 -0.52
CA VAL A 121 1.71 11.58 -0.26
C VAL A 121 0.79 12.72 -0.69
N ARG A 122 1.01 13.87 -0.09
CA ARG A 122 0.46 15.16 -0.49
C ARG A 122 1.58 16.04 -1.03
N LEU A 123 1.35 16.72 -2.15
CA LEU A 123 2.26 17.72 -2.66
C LEU A 123 2.04 19.05 -1.91
N TYR A 124 3.13 19.69 -1.47
CA TYR A 124 3.08 20.99 -0.83
C TYR A 124 4.27 21.87 -1.27
N THR A 125 4.19 23.17 -0.98
CA THR A 125 5.30 24.10 -1.17
C THR A 125 5.97 24.35 0.18
N ASP A 126 7.27 24.15 0.27
CA ASP A 126 8.04 24.40 1.47
C ASP A 126 8.24 25.91 1.74
N LYS A 127 8.87 26.26 2.87
CA LYS A 127 9.14 27.66 3.24
C LYS A 127 10.04 28.41 2.26
N SER A 128 10.80 27.70 1.43
CA SER A 128 11.66 28.28 0.40
C SER A 128 10.96 28.44 -0.96
N GLY A 129 9.69 28.05 -1.07
CA GLY A 129 8.93 28.09 -2.32
C GLY A 129 9.05 26.84 -3.19
N ARG A 130 9.81 25.81 -2.76
CA ARG A 130 10.04 24.59 -3.55
C ARG A 130 8.97 23.53 -3.28
N PHE A 131 8.65 22.74 -4.28
CA PHE A 131 7.77 21.58 -4.10
C PHE A 131 8.46 20.50 -3.28
N ALA A 132 7.70 19.94 -2.36
CA ALA A 132 8.04 18.79 -1.56
C ALA A 132 6.78 17.93 -1.33
N VAL A 133 6.95 16.70 -0.88
CA VAL A 133 5.83 15.82 -0.55
C VAL A 133 5.89 15.37 0.91
N SER A 134 4.71 15.07 1.46
CA SER A 134 4.53 14.63 2.83
C SER A 134 3.60 13.42 2.89
N MET A 135 3.91 12.46 3.75
CA MET A 135 3.02 11.34 4.09
C MET A 135 1.95 11.73 5.13
N ASP A 136 1.95 12.98 5.61
CA ASP A 136 0.86 13.51 6.42
C ASP A 136 -0.31 13.90 5.52
N VAL A 137 -1.21 12.95 5.30
CA VAL A 137 -2.34 13.02 4.35
C VAL A 137 -3.71 12.88 5.00
N ASP A 138 -3.78 12.84 6.34
CA ASP A 138 -5.02 12.52 7.06
C ASP A 138 -6.18 13.45 6.71
N ASP A 139 -5.91 14.74 6.63
CA ASP A 139 -6.94 15.76 6.34
C ASP A 139 -7.40 15.70 4.88
N GLU A 140 -6.47 15.47 3.95
CA GLU A 140 -6.76 15.29 2.53
C GLU A 140 -7.55 14.00 2.31
N MET A 141 -7.19 12.91 3.00
CA MET A 141 -7.94 11.64 2.95
C MET A 141 -9.37 11.82 3.45
N ARG A 142 -9.58 12.54 4.55
CA ARG A 142 -10.93 12.84 5.05
C ARG A 142 -11.74 13.66 4.04
N ARG A 143 -11.15 14.70 3.45
CA ARG A 143 -11.80 15.53 2.42
C ARG A 143 -12.12 14.76 1.15
N ALA A 144 -11.22 13.85 0.76
CA ALA A 144 -11.38 13.01 -0.41
C ALA A 144 -12.35 11.83 -0.19
N SER A 145 -12.62 11.44 1.07
CA SER A 145 -13.45 10.30 1.38
C SER A 145 -14.94 10.54 1.14
N LYS A 146 -15.69 9.44 1.04
CA LYS A 146 -17.16 9.40 1.01
C LYS A 146 -17.64 8.55 2.17
N ALA A 147 -18.84 8.87 2.68
CA ALA A 147 -19.49 8.00 3.65
C ALA A 147 -19.81 6.63 3.02
N ALA A 148 -19.53 5.56 3.74
CA ALA A 148 -19.73 4.19 3.28
C ALA A 148 -21.20 3.74 3.42
N THR A 149 -22.13 4.52 2.84
CA THR A 149 -23.58 4.27 2.90
C THR A 149 -23.93 2.92 2.30
N ASP A 150 -23.33 2.59 1.17
CA ASP A 150 -23.62 1.40 0.38
C ASP A 150 -22.82 0.16 0.79
N ALA A 151 -21.87 0.34 1.74
CA ALA A 151 -21.05 -0.74 2.27
C ALA A 151 -21.90 -1.78 3.00
N LYS A 152 -21.56 -3.06 2.84
CA LYS A 152 -22.24 -4.19 3.49
C LYS A 152 -21.29 -4.88 4.48
N VAL A 153 -21.81 -5.22 5.67
CA VAL A 153 -21.07 -6.09 6.60
C VAL A 153 -20.83 -7.43 5.91
N GLY A 154 -19.60 -7.94 6.02
CA GLY A 154 -19.17 -9.15 5.31
C GLY A 154 -18.49 -8.88 3.96
N GLN A 155 -18.67 -7.70 3.35
CA GLN A 155 -18.02 -7.31 2.09
C GLN A 155 -16.50 -7.25 2.26
N LEU A 156 -15.75 -7.79 1.28
CA LEU A 156 -14.32 -7.61 1.17
C LEU A 156 -14.01 -6.25 0.57
N VAL A 157 -13.04 -5.55 1.17
CA VAL A 157 -12.52 -4.27 0.69
C VAL A 157 -11.02 -4.29 0.76
N LYS A 158 -10.37 -3.55 -0.14
CA LYS A 158 -8.91 -3.41 -0.19
C LYS A 158 -8.50 -1.96 -0.31
N GLY A 159 -7.28 -1.64 0.11
CA GLY A 159 -6.73 -0.30 -0.05
C GLY A 159 -5.32 -0.21 0.51
N ALA A 160 -4.63 0.90 0.20
CA ALA A 160 -3.29 1.15 0.71
C ALA A 160 -3.35 1.92 2.04
N ILE A 161 -2.60 1.45 3.01
CA ILE A 161 -2.49 2.08 4.33
C ILE A 161 -1.85 3.46 4.19
N TYR A 162 -2.53 4.51 4.66
CA TYR A 162 -1.97 5.86 4.70
C TYR A 162 -1.54 6.29 6.11
N ASN A 163 -2.08 5.66 7.15
CA ASN A 163 -1.71 5.94 8.53
C ASN A 163 -1.72 4.67 9.37
N LEU A 164 -0.71 4.54 10.24
CA LEU A 164 -0.57 3.42 11.17
C LEU A 164 -0.36 4.00 12.58
N THR A 165 -1.30 3.72 13.47
CA THR A 165 -1.30 4.18 14.86
C THR A 165 -1.07 3.01 15.83
N SER A 166 -0.97 3.29 17.14
CA SER A 166 -0.94 2.27 18.19
C SER A 166 -2.18 1.36 18.18
N ASP A 167 -3.33 1.90 17.77
CA ASP A 167 -4.62 1.21 17.84
C ASP A 167 -4.92 0.42 16.57
N GLY A 168 -4.33 0.82 15.43
CA GLY A 168 -4.59 0.16 14.17
C GLY A 168 -4.14 0.93 12.94
N ALA A 169 -4.57 0.46 11.78
CA ALA A 169 -4.26 1.02 10.47
C ALA A 169 -5.48 1.68 9.84
N PHE A 170 -5.24 2.79 9.15
CA PHE A 170 -6.22 3.45 8.30
C PHE A 170 -5.82 3.31 6.85
N PHE A 171 -6.78 2.98 5.99
CA PHE A 171 -6.61 2.98 4.55
C PHE A 171 -7.86 3.51 3.85
N ILE A 172 -7.72 3.91 2.59
CA ILE A 172 -8.84 4.33 1.75
C ILE A 172 -9.09 3.28 0.68
N THR A 173 -10.36 2.95 0.47
CA THR A 173 -10.77 1.99 -0.57
C THR A 173 -10.92 2.70 -1.93
N PRO A 174 -11.00 1.95 -3.06
CA PRO A 174 -11.32 2.52 -4.38
C PRO A 174 -12.64 3.30 -4.42
N GLU A 175 -13.63 2.89 -3.61
CA GLU A 175 -14.91 3.58 -3.45
C GLU A 175 -14.78 4.88 -2.64
N ARG A 176 -13.57 5.16 -2.14
CA ARG A 176 -13.22 6.30 -1.31
C ARG A 176 -13.79 6.23 0.12
N TRP A 177 -14.02 5.03 0.64
CA TRP A 177 -14.36 4.84 2.04
C TRP A 177 -13.10 4.79 2.89
N ILE A 178 -13.10 5.47 4.03
CA ILE A 178 -12.05 5.29 5.03
C ILE A 178 -12.35 4.02 5.83
N ALA A 179 -11.42 3.10 5.80
CA ALA A 179 -11.47 1.85 6.54
C ALA A 179 -10.48 1.86 7.70
N PHE A 180 -10.91 1.36 8.86
CA PHE A 180 -10.09 1.18 10.04
C PHE A 180 -9.94 -0.30 10.36
N LEU A 181 -8.69 -0.74 10.43
CA LEU A 181 -8.28 -2.07 10.83
C LEU A 181 -7.67 -2.00 12.22
N HIS A 182 -8.42 -2.42 13.24
CA HIS A 182 -7.93 -2.45 14.62
C HIS A 182 -6.77 -3.45 14.76
N ARG A 183 -5.81 -3.16 15.63
CA ARG A 183 -4.61 -3.99 15.84
C ARG A 183 -4.94 -5.46 16.16
N SER A 184 -5.98 -5.74 16.94
CA SER A 184 -6.41 -7.11 17.26
C SER A 184 -6.94 -7.89 16.06
N GLU A 185 -7.36 -7.20 15.00
CA GLU A 185 -7.91 -7.78 13.77
C GLU A 185 -6.85 -7.99 12.66
N MET A 186 -5.62 -7.56 12.92
CA MET A 186 -4.48 -7.82 12.04
C MET A 186 -3.98 -9.26 12.22
N THR A 187 -3.65 -9.93 11.13
CA THR A 187 -3.04 -11.27 11.14
C THR A 187 -1.52 -11.24 11.07
N ARG A 188 -0.93 -10.09 10.72
CA ARG A 188 0.51 -9.87 10.60
C ARG A 188 0.87 -8.41 10.86
N LYS A 189 2.15 -8.11 10.99
CA LYS A 189 2.64 -6.71 11.03
C LYS A 189 2.42 -6.06 9.66
N LEU A 190 1.96 -4.82 9.69
CA LEU A 190 1.69 -4.00 8.50
C LEU A 190 2.57 -2.76 8.52
N LYS A 191 2.75 -2.13 7.36
CA LYS A 191 3.48 -0.86 7.19
C LYS A 191 2.67 0.12 6.36
N VAL A 192 2.99 1.40 6.50
CA VAL A 192 2.36 2.46 5.69
C VAL A 192 2.73 2.26 4.23
N GLY A 193 1.79 2.51 3.33
CA GLY A 193 1.91 2.27 1.90
C GLY A 193 1.51 0.85 1.45
N GLU A 194 1.43 -0.09 2.38
CA GLU A 194 1.10 -1.48 2.05
C GLU A 194 -0.37 -1.64 1.64
N MET A 195 -0.61 -2.43 0.59
CA MET A 195 -1.96 -2.84 0.21
C MET A 195 -2.47 -3.90 1.17
N VAL A 196 -3.65 -3.68 1.71
CA VAL A 196 -4.33 -4.62 2.60
C VAL A 196 -5.73 -4.93 2.08
N GLU A 197 -6.18 -6.13 2.37
CA GLU A 197 -7.54 -6.57 2.14
C GLU A 197 -8.15 -7.05 3.46
N GLY A 198 -9.41 -6.77 3.66
CA GLY A 198 -10.13 -7.21 4.83
C GLY A 198 -11.65 -7.17 4.62
N ARG A 199 -12.34 -7.82 5.52
CA ARG A 199 -13.80 -7.94 5.52
C ARG A 199 -14.39 -6.86 6.42
N ILE A 200 -15.39 -6.11 5.95
CA ILE A 200 -16.15 -5.15 6.75
C ILE A 200 -16.84 -5.89 7.90
N THR A 201 -16.56 -5.47 9.12
CA THR A 201 -17.19 -6.02 10.34
C THR A 201 -18.23 -5.10 10.92
N PHE A 202 -18.10 -3.81 10.72
CA PHE A 202 -19.01 -2.80 11.28
C PHE A 202 -19.01 -1.53 10.44
N LYS A 203 -20.16 -0.90 10.29
CA LYS A 203 -20.34 0.44 9.71
C LYS A 203 -20.47 1.45 10.85
N ARG A 204 -19.63 2.47 10.85
CA ARG A 204 -19.64 3.50 11.87
C ARG A 204 -20.61 4.63 11.50
N ASP A 205 -21.18 5.30 12.47
CA ASP A 205 -22.09 6.44 12.28
C ASP A 205 -21.41 7.63 11.60
N ASP A 206 -20.07 7.73 11.72
CA ASP A 206 -19.27 8.75 11.06
C ASP A 206 -18.97 8.46 9.57
N GLY A 207 -19.60 7.44 9.00
CA GLY A 207 -19.45 7.04 7.58
C GLY A 207 -18.21 6.20 7.27
N ARG A 208 -17.38 5.88 8.26
CA ARG A 208 -16.24 4.98 8.12
C ARG A 208 -16.64 3.52 8.33
N VAL A 209 -15.77 2.59 7.96
CA VAL A 209 -15.99 1.15 8.20
C VAL A 209 -14.86 0.56 9.05
N ASN A 210 -15.21 -0.40 9.92
CA ASN A 210 -14.24 -1.23 10.59
C ASN A 210 -14.08 -2.53 9.79
N ILE A 211 -12.87 -3.01 9.68
CA ILE A 211 -12.55 -4.24 8.95
C ILE A 211 -11.77 -5.23 9.80
N SER A 212 -11.75 -6.48 9.36
CA SER A 212 -10.93 -7.55 9.93
C SER A 212 -10.21 -8.31 8.82
N MET A 213 -8.94 -8.63 9.04
CA MET A 213 -8.17 -9.58 8.24
C MET A 213 -8.37 -11.02 8.71
N ARG A 214 -9.02 -11.21 9.85
CA ARG A 214 -9.25 -12.55 10.39
C ARG A 214 -10.35 -13.26 9.61
N PRO A 215 -10.20 -14.56 9.33
CA PRO A 215 -11.28 -15.35 8.75
C PRO A 215 -12.51 -15.32 9.64
N THR A 216 -13.69 -15.56 9.08
CA THR A 216 -14.90 -15.79 9.87
C THR A 216 -14.73 -17.03 10.74
N LYS A 217 -15.53 -17.13 11.82
CA LYS A 217 -15.49 -18.31 12.70
C LYS A 217 -15.74 -19.60 11.93
N GLU A 218 -16.65 -19.57 10.95
CA GLU A 218 -16.97 -20.69 10.07
C GLU A 218 -15.79 -21.10 9.21
N LYS A 219 -15.16 -20.11 8.49
CA LYS A 219 -13.97 -20.36 7.65
C LYS A 219 -12.78 -20.83 8.48
N ALA A 220 -12.57 -20.26 9.68
CA ALA A 220 -11.50 -20.71 10.56
C ALA A 220 -11.75 -22.14 11.07
N LEU A 221 -13.00 -22.50 11.34
CA LEU A 221 -13.35 -23.85 11.79
C LEU A 221 -13.12 -24.90 10.69
N VAL A 222 -13.46 -24.58 9.45
CA VAL A 222 -13.19 -25.44 8.29
C VAL A 222 -11.69 -25.60 8.10
N SER A 223 -10.93 -24.50 8.08
CA SER A 223 -9.46 -24.54 7.94
C SER A 223 -8.76 -25.34 9.05
N ASP A 224 -9.17 -25.18 10.31
CA ASP A 224 -8.63 -25.97 11.42
C ASP A 224 -8.97 -27.47 11.25
N GLY A 225 -10.17 -27.77 10.73
CA GLY A 225 -10.59 -29.13 10.39
C GLY A 225 -9.78 -29.74 9.26
N ASP A 226 -9.50 -28.99 8.22
CA ASP A 226 -8.71 -29.43 7.07
C ASP A 226 -7.26 -29.80 7.48
N ILE A 227 -6.62 -28.99 8.34
CA ILE A 227 -5.31 -29.29 8.92
C ILE A 227 -5.32 -30.63 9.68
N ILE A 228 -6.36 -30.88 10.47
CA ILE A 228 -6.52 -32.13 11.22
C ILE A 228 -6.73 -33.32 10.29
N MET A 229 -7.59 -33.16 9.27
CA MET A 229 -7.87 -34.20 8.28
C MET A 229 -6.64 -34.58 7.46
N GLU A 230 -5.89 -33.58 6.97
CA GLU A 230 -4.64 -33.79 6.26
C GLU A 230 -3.61 -34.54 7.12
N TYR A 231 -3.47 -34.14 8.38
CA TYR A 231 -2.58 -34.83 9.32
C TYR A 231 -2.98 -36.29 9.53
N LEU A 232 -4.28 -36.59 9.69
CA LEU A 232 -4.79 -37.94 9.84
C LEU A 232 -4.55 -38.80 8.62
N LEU A 233 -4.81 -38.27 7.42
CA LEU A 233 -4.55 -38.99 6.16
C LEU A 233 -3.07 -39.35 6.01
N ASN A 234 -2.19 -38.39 6.26
CA ASN A 234 -0.72 -38.58 6.14
C ASN A 234 -0.18 -39.60 7.17
N ARG A 235 -0.96 -39.94 8.21
CA ARG A 235 -0.60 -40.94 9.23
C ARG A 235 -1.39 -42.24 9.17
N GLY A 236 -2.00 -42.55 8.04
CA GLY A 236 -2.74 -43.78 7.85
C GLY A 236 -4.09 -43.80 8.57
N GLY A 237 -4.66 -42.64 8.86
CA GLY A 237 -6.02 -42.49 9.39
C GLY A 237 -6.13 -42.48 10.90
N LYS A 238 -5.02 -42.38 11.66
CA LYS A 238 -5.04 -42.30 13.13
C LYS A 238 -3.99 -41.34 13.67
N MET A 239 -4.32 -40.66 14.78
CA MET A 239 -3.38 -39.81 15.51
C MET A 239 -3.54 -39.92 17.01
N PRO A 240 -2.44 -39.80 17.81
CA PRO A 240 -2.47 -39.87 19.26
C PRO A 240 -2.82 -38.52 19.91
N TYR A 241 -3.74 -37.78 19.29
CA TYR A 241 -4.23 -36.50 19.79
C TYR A 241 -5.75 -36.51 19.84
N SER A 242 -6.28 -36.06 20.97
CA SER A 242 -7.73 -35.96 21.27
C SER A 242 -8.01 -34.59 21.90
N ASP A 243 -9.25 -34.34 22.26
CA ASP A 243 -9.66 -33.14 23.01
C ASP A 243 -9.01 -33.04 24.41
N GLU A 244 -8.48 -34.15 24.95
CA GLU A 244 -7.73 -34.21 26.20
C GLU A 244 -6.26 -33.82 26.06
N SER A 245 -5.71 -33.83 24.88
CA SER A 245 -4.29 -33.50 24.60
C SER A 245 -3.89 -32.13 25.12
N SER A 246 -2.64 -31.98 25.60
CA SER A 246 -2.16 -30.72 26.18
C SER A 246 -2.12 -29.58 25.18
N ALA A 247 -2.33 -28.34 25.64
CA ALA A 247 -2.30 -27.15 24.78
C ALA A 247 -0.95 -26.95 24.09
N MET A 248 0.16 -27.33 24.73
CA MET A 248 1.50 -27.23 24.21
C MET A 248 1.72 -28.18 23.03
N LEU A 249 1.29 -29.45 23.16
CA LEU A 249 1.37 -30.43 22.07
C LEU A 249 0.54 -30.03 20.86
N ILE A 250 -0.68 -29.55 21.09
CA ILE A 250 -1.56 -29.09 19.99
C ILE A 250 -0.96 -27.88 19.28
N LYS A 251 -0.42 -26.91 20.03
CA LYS A 251 0.24 -25.74 19.46
C LYS A 251 1.47 -26.12 18.65
N ASP A 252 2.28 -27.05 19.16
CA ASP A 252 3.48 -27.54 18.46
C ASP A 252 3.16 -28.29 17.16
N LYS A 253 2.14 -29.15 17.16
CA LYS A 253 1.82 -30.02 16.03
C LYS A 253 0.94 -29.40 14.95
N PHE A 254 -0.03 -28.59 15.36
CA PHE A 254 -1.05 -28.05 14.45
C PHE A 254 -0.99 -26.53 14.33
N ASN A 255 -0.16 -25.86 15.12
CA ASN A 255 -0.03 -24.40 15.19
C ASN A 255 -1.37 -23.67 15.52
N ILE A 256 -2.34 -24.35 16.10
CA ILE A 256 -3.63 -23.80 16.55
C ILE A 256 -3.75 -23.87 18.08
N SER A 257 -4.71 -23.12 18.64
CA SER A 257 -4.97 -23.21 20.08
C SER A 257 -5.72 -24.49 20.43
N LYS A 258 -5.58 -24.99 21.69
CA LYS A 258 -6.36 -26.15 22.18
C LYS A 258 -7.87 -25.94 22.02
N ALA A 259 -8.36 -24.71 22.22
CA ALA A 259 -9.79 -24.40 22.07
C ALA A 259 -10.23 -24.49 20.60
N ALA A 260 -9.39 -24.04 19.64
CA ALA A 260 -9.63 -24.18 18.20
C ALA A 260 -9.63 -25.66 17.80
N PHE A 261 -8.61 -26.41 18.21
CA PHE A 261 -8.50 -27.86 17.98
C PHE A 261 -9.73 -28.62 18.47
N LYS A 262 -10.16 -28.36 19.71
CA LYS A 262 -11.36 -29.01 20.29
C LYS A 262 -12.64 -28.70 19.50
N ARG A 263 -12.81 -27.44 19.03
CA ARG A 263 -13.95 -27.06 18.18
C ARG A 263 -13.92 -27.79 16.85
N ALA A 264 -12.73 -27.86 16.23
CA ALA A 264 -12.55 -28.53 14.94
C ALA A 264 -12.84 -30.03 15.04
N LEU A 265 -12.31 -30.71 16.08
CA LEU A 265 -12.65 -32.11 16.34
C LEU A 265 -14.16 -32.33 16.53
N GLY A 266 -14.83 -31.47 17.33
CA GLY A 266 -16.29 -31.55 17.54
C GLY A 266 -17.08 -31.38 16.23
N HIS A 267 -16.61 -30.50 15.33
CA HIS A 267 -17.20 -30.33 14.00
C HIS A 267 -17.02 -31.57 13.13
N LEU A 268 -15.79 -32.10 13.04
CA LEU A 268 -15.47 -33.30 12.27
C LEU A 268 -16.20 -34.55 12.78
N MET A 269 -16.40 -34.68 14.11
CA MET A 269 -17.22 -35.75 14.68
C MET A 269 -18.70 -35.60 14.33
N LYS A 270 -19.23 -34.36 14.33
CA LYS A 270 -20.61 -34.09 13.90
C LYS A 270 -20.83 -34.44 12.44
N GLU A 271 -19.82 -34.22 11.60
CA GLU A 271 -19.83 -34.60 10.17
C GLU A 271 -19.52 -36.11 9.98
N LYS A 272 -19.34 -36.87 11.05
CA LYS A 272 -18.99 -38.30 11.04
C LYS A 272 -17.70 -38.61 10.25
N LYS A 273 -16.78 -37.67 10.14
CA LYS A 273 -15.50 -37.86 9.49
C LYS A 273 -14.47 -38.52 10.39
N ILE A 274 -14.56 -38.30 11.70
CA ILE A 274 -13.68 -38.87 12.71
C ILE A 274 -14.45 -39.44 13.88
N VAL A 275 -13.78 -40.34 14.66
CA VAL A 275 -14.18 -40.81 15.95
C VAL A 275 -13.02 -40.68 16.94
N GLN A 276 -13.33 -40.62 18.24
CA GLN A 276 -12.32 -40.65 19.31
C GLN A 276 -12.49 -41.89 20.16
N GLU A 277 -11.38 -42.62 20.36
CA GLU A 277 -11.33 -43.85 21.15
C GLU A 277 -10.01 -43.89 21.93
N ASP A 278 -10.06 -44.10 23.25
CA ASP A 278 -8.89 -44.25 24.13
C ASP A 278 -7.79 -43.18 23.94
N GLY A 279 -8.20 -41.91 23.82
CA GLY A 279 -7.27 -40.78 23.63
C GLY A 279 -6.71 -40.63 22.19
N TRP A 280 -7.14 -41.48 21.26
CA TRP A 280 -6.82 -41.40 19.85
C TRP A 280 -7.96 -40.81 19.02
N THR A 281 -7.61 -40.14 17.94
CA THR A 281 -8.57 -39.73 16.92
C THR A 281 -8.34 -40.57 15.66
N LEU A 282 -9.41 -41.14 15.10
CA LEU A 282 -9.39 -42.04 13.96
C LEU A 282 -10.32 -41.53 12.84
N LEU A 283 -9.92 -41.73 11.59
CA LEU A 283 -10.79 -41.50 10.44
C LEU A 283 -11.85 -42.60 10.35
N THR A 284 -13.08 -42.20 10.10
CA THR A 284 -14.14 -43.10 9.65
C THR A 284 -14.03 -43.41 8.17
N ASP A 285 -14.90 -44.28 7.61
CA ASP A 285 -14.96 -44.51 6.16
C ASP A 285 -15.32 -43.24 5.40
N ILE A 286 -16.17 -42.40 5.97
CA ILE A 286 -16.50 -41.08 5.39
C ILE A 286 -15.27 -40.16 5.42
N GLY A 287 -14.54 -40.15 6.52
CA GLY A 287 -13.32 -39.34 6.65
C GLY A 287 -12.20 -39.77 5.70
N ARG A 288 -12.10 -41.05 5.35
CA ARG A 288 -11.10 -41.55 4.38
C ARG A 288 -11.36 -41.09 2.93
N GLN A 289 -12.58 -40.67 2.62
CA GLN A 289 -12.96 -40.14 1.29
C GLN A 289 -12.73 -38.63 1.18
N TRP A 290 -12.35 -37.96 2.27
CA TRP A 290 -12.08 -36.53 2.25
C TRP A 290 -10.83 -36.22 1.41
N THR A 291 -10.96 -35.18 0.56
CA THR A 291 -9.84 -34.65 -0.24
C THR A 291 -9.55 -33.22 0.20
N PRO A 292 -8.27 -32.79 0.23
CA PRO A 292 -7.92 -31.41 0.54
C PRO A 292 -8.64 -30.43 -0.39
N PRO A 293 -9.15 -29.30 0.11
CA PRO A 293 -9.67 -28.24 -0.73
C PRO A 293 -8.56 -27.77 -1.68
N VAL A 294 -8.88 -27.62 -2.97
CA VAL A 294 -7.94 -27.08 -3.96
C VAL A 294 -7.63 -25.64 -3.55
N SER A 295 -6.33 -25.35 -3.29
CA SER A 295 -5.90 -23.99 -2.99
C SER A 295 -6.13 -23.11 -4.22
N GLU A 296 -6.83 -21.97 -4.06
CA GLU A 296 -7.11 -20.99 -5.12
C GLU A 296 -5.84 -20.33 -5.72
N GLU A 297 -4.65 -20.68 -5.23
CA GLU A 297 -3.36 -20.12 -5.71
C GLU A 297 -2.87 -20.71 -7.05
N SER A 298 -3.59 -21.65 -7.67
CA SER A 298 -3.15 -22.33 -8.91
C SER A 298 -3.81 -21.81 -10.19
N GLN A 299 -4.64 -20.78 -10.16
CA GLN A 299 -5.36 -20.30 -11.36
C GLN A 299 -4.79 -19.02 -12.00
N ASP A 300 -3.73 -18.40 -11.44
CA ASP A 300 -3.10 -17.21 -12.03
C ASP A 300 -1.78 -17.50 -12.76
N LYS A 301 -1.61 -18.72 -13.29
CA LYS A 301 -0.49 -19.07 -14.17
C LYS A 301 -0.98 -19.84 -15.41
N GLU A 302 -1.66 -19.15 -16.29
CA GLU A 302 -1.70 -19.45 -17.72
C GLU A 302 -1.77 -18.15 -18.53
#